data_0b5a751b5ddc768a995eaeec6b38f7ca
#
_entry.id   0b5a751b5ddc768a995eaeec6b38f7ca
#
_cell.length_a   1.000
_cell.length_b   1.000
_cell.length_c   1.000
_cell.angle_alpha   90.00
_cell.angle_beta   90.00
_cell.angle_gamma   90.00
#
_symmetry.space_group_name_H-M   'P 1'
#
loop_
_entity.id
_entity.type
_entity.pdbx_description
1 polymer ?
#
loop_
_entity_poly.entity_id
_entity_poly.type
_entity_poly.pdbx_seq_one_letter_code
_entity_poly.pdbx_strand_id
1 'polypeptide(L)'
;MKLLSERTAWHPTSLLAVLAIWLATVGNLPFWMAIWKLPETQGWGALATMGSLWLIWLALLGWFLCLWVWPRWLKPAGLAMLLTVTSSSYFMLTYGVVIDSSMLANVAQTDAREVRDLLSWSMLAAVVMGVVLPGVWLWRQPVRAVSAKPLLVRQLAVALLAFLVALGLFWMSFQDIASLTRNHKHLRYMINPFNSVYALTRLAVGQ
;
A
#
# COMPACT_ATOMS: atom_id res chain seq x y z
N MET A 1 -37.44 -1.99 4.18
CA MET A 1 -36.11 -2.10 4.79
C MET A 1 -35.01 -2.47 3.77
N LYS A 2 -35.21 -3.34 2.76
CA LYS A 2 -34.19 -3.68 1.74
C LYS A 2 -33.73 -2.48 0.89
N LEU A 3 -34.64 -1.58 0.48
CA LEU A 3 -34.32 -0.44 -0.41
C LEU A 3 -33.45 0.64 0.25
N LEU A 4 -33.45 0.77 1.56
CA LEU A 4 -32.59 1.71 2.29
C LEU A 4 -31.16 1.18 2.46
N SER A 5 -31.00 -0.15 2.52
CA SER A 5 -29.69 -0.78 2.62
C SER A 5 -28.89 -0.72 1.32
N GLU A 6 -29.55 -0.67 0.16
CA GLU A 6 -28.87 -0.55 -1.15
C GLU A 6 -28.34 0.85 -1.43
N ARG A 7 -28.96 1.89 -0.85
CA ARG A 7 -28.50 3.29 -1.01
C ARG A 7 -27.21 3.60 -0.27
N THR A 8 -26.89 2.83 0.78
CA THR A 8 -25.68 2.99 1.59
C THR A 8 -24.55 2.05 1.19
N ALA A 9 -24.79 1.11 0.27
CA ALA A 9 -23.80 0.15 -0.15
C ALA A 9 -22.74 0.79 -1.06
N TRP A 10 -21.47 0.57 -0.69
CA TRP A 10 -20.32 1.09 -1.41
C TRP A 10 -20.13 0.40 -2.76
N HIS A 11 -19.80 1.18 -3.77
CA HIS A 11 -19.34 0.61 -5.02
C HIS A 11 -17.94 -0.04 -4.80
N PRO A 12 -17.67 -1.25 -5.36
CA PRO A 12 -16.37 -1.91 -5.16
C PRO A 12 -15.16 -1.01 -5.46
N THR A 13 -15.20 -0.28 -6.58
CA THR A 13 -14.09 0.64 -6.95
C THR A 13 -13.89 1.79 -5.95
N SER A 14 -14.94 2.25 -5.28
CA SER A 14 -14.80 3.29 -4.25
C SER A 14 -14.12 2.76 -2.99
N LEU A 15 -14.42 1.52 -2.59
CA LEU A 15 -13.70 0.87 -1.48
C LEU A 15 -12.24 0.61 -1.83
N LEU A 16 -11.94 0.21 -3.09
CA LEU A 16 -10.57 0.08 -3.57
C LEU A 16 -9.82 1.41 -3.52
N ALA A 17 -10.48 2.52 -3.89
CA ALA A 17 -9.88 3.85 -3.80
C ALA A 17 -9.54 4.24 -2.35
N VAL A 18 -10.47 4.01 -1.40
CA VAL A 18 -10.19 4.27 0.02
C VAL A 18 -9.05 3.40 0.54
N LEU A 19 -9.01 2.11 0.15
CA LEU A 19 -7.91 1.22 0.50
C LEU A 19 -6.59 1.70 -0.10
N ALA A 20 -6.58 2.13 -1.38
CA ALA A 20 -5.39 2.69 -2.02
C ALA A 20 -4.88 3.93 -1.30
N ILE A 21 -5.77 4.85 -0.90
CA ILE A 21 -5.40 6.05 -0.13
C ILE A 21 -4.77 5.65 1.20
N TRP A 22 -5.36 4.72 1.93
CA TRP A 22 -4.81 4.24 3.20
C TRP A 22 -3.42 3.62 3.02
N LEU A 23 -3.27 2.72 2.06
CA LEU A 23 -2.00 2.07 1.74
C LEU A 23 -0.94 3.07 1.27
N ALA A 24 -1.32 4.05 0.44
CA ALA A 24 -0.40 5.07 -0.05
C ALA A 24 0.07 6.04 1.04
N THR A 25 -0.75 6.31 2.06
CA THR A 25 -0.46 7.25 3.14
C THR A 25 0.09 6.54 4.37
N VAL A 26 -0.82 6.01 5.18
CA VAL A 26 -0.52 5.41 6.49
C VAL A 26 0.34 4.16 6.33
N GLY A 27 0.01 3.33 5.33
CA GLY A 27 0.76 2.10 5.05
C GLY A 27 2.20 2.35 4.60
N ASN A 28 2.52 3.51 4.04
CA ASN A 28 3.87 3.87 3.60
C ASN A 28 4.48 5.01 4.43
N LEU A 29 4.06 5.17 5.68
CA LEU A 29 4.56 6.22 6.58
C LEU A 29 6.09 6.24 6.70
N PRO A 30 6.82 5.10 6.85
CA PRO A 30 8.29 5.09 6.89
C PRO A 30 8.92 5.72 5.65
N PHE A 31 8.38 5.43 4.46
CA PHE A 31 8.85 5.99 3.20
C PHE A 31 8.67 7.52 3.17
N TRP A 32 7.51 8.02 3.56
CA TRP A 32 7.24 9.46 3.62
C TRP A 32 8.11 10.17 4.65
N MET A 33 8.32 9.56 5.82
CA MET A 33 9.21 10.10 6.84
C MET A 33 10.67 10.13 6.38
N ALA A 34 11.11 9.10 5.62
CA ALA A 34 12.45 9.07 5.05
C ALA A 34 12.65 10.20 4.03
N ILE A 35 11.71 10.38 3.11
CA ILE A 35 11.76 11.48 2.13
C ILE A 35 11.75 12.84 2.83
N TRP A 36 10.88 13.05 3.80
CA TRP A 36 10.76 14.33 4.52
C TRP A 36 12.06 14.80 5.19
N LYS A 37 12.93 13.85 5.56
CA LYS A 37 14.22 14.14 6.19
C LYS A 37 15.33 14.52 5.20
N LEU A 38 15.10 14.40 3.91
CA LEU A 38 16.12 14.69 2.90
C LEU A 38 16.26 16.21 2.68
N PRO A 39 17.49 16.72 2.55
CA PRO A 39 17.72 18.13 2.29
C PRO A 39 17.05 18.62 1.00
N GLU A 40 17.04 17.76 -0.02
CA GLU A 40 16.47 18.07 -1.34
C GLU A 40 14.94 18.22 -1.32
N THR A 41 14.28 17.74 -0.26
CA THR A 41 12.82 17.80 -0.11
C THR A 41 12.39 18.89 0.89
N GLN A 42 13.15 19.98 1.03
CA GLN A 42 12.80 21.11 1.85
C GLN A 42 12.42 22.33 1.00
N GLY A 43 11.40 23.07 1.44
CA GLY A 43 10.89 24.24 0.73
C GLY A 43 9.67 23.95 -0.17
N TRP A 44 9.18 24.96 -0.84
CA TRP A 44 7.93 24.89 -1.62
C TRP A 44 8.03 23.92 -2.82
N GLY A 45 9.17 23.86 -3.50
CA GLY A 45 9.40 22.90 -4.60
C GLY A 45 9.34 21.45 -4.13
N ALA A 46 9.83 21.19 -2.94
CA ALA A 46 9.80 19.86 -2.33
C ALA A 46 8.38 19.36 -2.05
N LEU A 47 7.47 20.25 -1.64
CA LEU A 47 6.06 19.87 -1.45
C LEU A 47 5.40 19.44 -2.77
N ALA A 48 5.75 20.09 -3.88
CA ALA A 48 5.27 19.71 -5.20
C ALA A 48 5.80 18.32 -5.61
N THR A 49 7.10 18.05 -5.39
CA THR A 49 7.72 16.74 -5.66
C THR A 49 7.13 15.64 -4.77
N MET A 50 6.95 15.88 -3.47
CA MET A 50 6.30 14.94 -2.57
C MET A 50 4.85 14.67 -2.95
N GLY A 51 4.10 15.71 -3.31
CA GLY A 51 2.72 15.59 -3.79
C GLY A 51 2.63 14.79 -5.08
N SER A 52 3.53 15.02 -6.04
CA SER A 52 3.61 14.24 -7.28
C SER A 52 3.94 12.78 -7.00
N LEU A 53 4.91 12.49 -6.15
CA LEU A 53 5.27 11.13 -5.74
C LEU A 53 4.09 10.43 -5.06
N TRP A 54 3.37 11.13 -4.16
CA TRP A 54 2.20 10.56 -3.51
C TRP A 54 1.08 10.24 -4.51
N LEU A 55 0.79 11.15 -5.44
CA LEU A 55 -0.22 10.94 -6.47
C LEU A 55 0.17 9.81 -7.43
N ILE A 56 1.43 9.73 -7.84
CA ILE A 56 1.95 8.62 -8.67
C ILE A 56 1.76 7.31 -7.92
N TRP A 57 2.14 7.27 -6.64
CA TRP A 57 2.03 6.07 -5.84
C TRP A 57 0.57 5.64 -5.63
N LEU A 58 -0.31 6.59 -5.30
CA LEU A 58 -1.75 6.35 -5.20
C LEU A 58 -2.34 5.82 -6.51
N ALA A 59 -1.95 6.41 -7.64
CA ALA A 59 -2.41 6.00 -8.95
C ALA A 59 -1.93 4.59 -9.31
N LEU A 60 -0.67 4.24 -9.02
CA LEU A 60 -0.13 2.89 -9.24
C LEU A 60 -0.81 1.85 -8.34
N LEU A 61 -1.08 2.17 -7.09
CA LEU A 61 -1.86 1.31 -6.19
C LEU A 61 -3.30 1.14 -6.68
N GLY A 62 -3.94 2.24 -7.08
CA GLY A 62 -5.29 2.20 -7.65
C GLY A 62 -5.36 1.34 -8.92
N TRP A 63 -4.39 1.51 -9.82
CA TRP A 63 -4.23 0.68 -11.01
C TRP A 63 -4.10 -0.80 -10.66
N PHE A 64 -3.18 -1.13 -9.77
CA PHE A 64 -2.95 -2.50 -9.31
C PHE A 64 -4.20 -3.10 -8.68
N LEU A 65 -4.83 -2.40 -7.73
CA LEU A 65 -6.02 -2.89 -7.04
C LEU A 65 -7.20 -3.10 -7.99
N CYS A 66 -7.41 -2.20 -8.95
CA CYS A 66 -8.50 -2.33 -9.92
C CYS A 66 -8.31 -3.52 -10.86
N LEU A 67 -7.08 -3.89 -11.21
CA LEU A 67 -6.81 -5.02 -12.11
C LEU A 67 -6.88 -6.37 -11.39
N TRP A 68 -6.42 -6.44 -10.14
CA TRP A 68 -6.21 -7.71 -9.43
C TRP A 68 -7.27 -8.05 -8.39
N VAL A 69 -8.00 -7.05 -7.87
CA VAL A 69 -8.93 -7.27 -6.76
C VAL A 69 -10.38 -7.23 -7.23
N TRP A 70 -11.01 -8.39 -7.33
CA TRP A 70 -12.43 -8.55 -7.61
C TRP A 70 -13.29 -8.39 -6.35
N PRO A 71 -14.58 -8.00 -6.46
CA PRO A 71 -15.45 -7.75 -5.30
C PRO A 71 -15.52 -8.90 -4.31
N ARG A 72 -15.48 -10.13 -4.80
CA ARG A 72 -15.49 -11.35 -3.99
C ARG A 72 -14.26 -11.46 -3.08
N TRP A 73 -13.10 -11.02 -3.58
CA TRP A 73 -11.82 -11.07 -2.89
C TRP A 73 -11.42 -9.75 -2.26
N LEU A 74 -12.22 -8.68 -2.44
CA LEU A 74 -11.88 -7.33 -1.99
C LEU A 74 -11.56 -7.27 -0.49
N LYS A 75 -12.43 -7.85 0.34
CA LYS A 75 -12.24 -7.83 1.79
C LYS A 75 -11.05 -8.67 2.25
N PRO A 76 -10.93 -9.96 1.88
CA PRO A 76 -9.78 -10.77 2.28
C PRO A 76 -8.47 -10.26 1.69
N ALA A 77 -8.44 -9.83 0.43
CA ALA A 77 -7.26 -9.23 -0.18
C ALA A 77 -6.88 -7.90 0.50
N GLY A 78 -7.86 -7.07 0.82
CA GLY A 78 -7.64 -5.82 1.57
C GLY A 78 -7.04 -6.07 2.94
N LEU A 79 -7.53 -7.06 3.69
CA LEU A 79 -6.96 -7.46 4.98
C LEU A 79 -5.52 -7.97 4.83
N ALA A 80 -5.26 -8.82 3.84
CA ALA A 80 -3.91 -9.32 3.56
C ALA A 80 -2.94 -8.17 3.26
N MET A 81 -3.37 -7.19 2.45
CA MET A 81 -2.57 -6.00 2.16
C MET A 81 -2.34 -5.12 3.38
N LEU A 82 -3.37 -4.87 4.20
CA LEU A 82 -3.24 -4.13 5.44
C LEU A 82 -2.23 -4.81 6.38
N LEU A 83 -2.30 -6.14 6.52
CA LEU A 83 -1.36 -6.90 7.34
C LEU A 83 0.07 -6.79 6.79
N THR A 84 0.27 -7.06 5.51
CA THR A 84 1.60 -7.02 4.86
C THR A 84 2.23 -5.63 4.98
N VAL A 85 1.48 -4.58 4.63
CA VAL A 85 1.99 -3.21 4.62
C VAL A 85 2.25 -2.71 6.05
N THR A 86 1.36 -3.02 7.00
CA THR A 86 1.54 -2.61 8.41
C THR A 86 2.72 -3.31 9.04
N SER A 87 2.89 -4.62 8.82
CA SER A 87 4.05 -5.35 9.30
C SER A 87 5.34 -4.78 8.73
N SER A 88 5.41 -4.57 7.42
CA SER A 88 6.59 -3.98 6.77
C SER A 88 6.90 -2.60 7.34
N SER A 89 5.90 -1.75 7.49
CA SER A 89 6.06 -0.39 8.03
C SER A 89 6.52 -0.40 9.49
N TYR A 90 5.98 -1.32 10.31
CA TYR A 90 6.40 -1.48 11.69
C TYR A 90 7.89 -1.85 11.79
N PHE A 91 8.33 -2.85 11.03
CA PHE A 91 9.74 -3.27 11.04
C PHE A 91 10.67 -2.16 10.54
N MET A 92 10.28 -1.42 9.51
CA MET A 92 11.05 -0.27 9.02
C MET A 92 11.16 0.84 10.06
N LEU A 93 10.07 1.17 10.78
CA LEU A 93 10.07 2.22 11.79
C LEU A 93 10.80 1.85 13.07
N THR A 94 10.67 0.59 13.50
CA THR A 94 11.19 0.14 14.80
C THR A 94 12.63 -0.32 14.71
N TYR A 95 12.96 -1.05 13.65
CA TYR A 95 14.28 -1.69 13.50
C TYR A 95 15.13 -1.09 12.36
N GLY A 96 14.58 -0.17 11.57
CA GLY A 96 15.27 0.40 10.40
C GLY A 96 15.54 -0.61 9.29
N VAL A 97 14.85 -1.75 9.29
CA VAL A 97 15.10 -2.87 8.38
C VAL A 97 14.03 -2.91 7.30
N VAL A 98 14.46 -2.97 6.04
CA VAL A 98 13.56 -3.20 4.90
C VAL A 98 13.31 -4.70 4.76
N ILE A 99 12.04 -5.09 4.56
CA ILE A 99 11.69 -6.50 4.36
C ILE A 99 12.15 -6.93 2.97
N ASP A 100 13.22 -7.72 2.94
CA ASP A 100 13.72 -8.40 1.75
C ASP A 100 13.51 -9.92 1.83
N SER A 101 13.97 -10.65 0.80
CA SER A 101 13.83 -12.11 0.77
C SER A 101 14.61 -12.82 1.88
N SER A 102 15.76 -12.27 2.31
CA SER A 102 16.57 -12.82 3.39
C SER A 102 15.87 -12.66 4.75
N MET A 103 15.27 -11.51 5.00
CA MET A 103 14.49 -11.26 6.21
C MET A 103 13.23 -12.15 6.26
N LEU A 104 12.53 -12.34 5.13
CA LEU A 104 11.40 -13.26 5.06
C LEU A 104 11.82 -14.71 5.33
N ALA A 105 12.98 -15.12 4.83
CA ALA A 105 13.54 -16.45 5.13
C ALA A 105 13.84 -16.59 6.64
N ASN A 106 14.42 -15.56 7.27
CA ASN A 106 14.65 -15.54 8.71
C ASN A 106 13.34 -15.62 9.49
N VAL A 107 12.32 -14.83 9.11
CA VAL A 107 10.99 -14.89 9.74
C VAL A 107 10.37 -16.29 9.63
N ALA A 108 10.52 -16.96 8.48
CA ALA A 108 10.03 -18.33 8.29
C ALA A 108 10.77 -19.37 9.16
N GLN A 109 12.00 -19.07 9.61
CA GLN A 109 12.83 -19.93 10.45
C GLN A 109 12.79 -19.53 11.93
N THR A 110 12.13 -18.40 12.27
CA THR A 110 12.01 -17.86 13.63
C THR A 110 11.22 -18.81 14.51
N ASP A 111 11.75 -19.16 15.67
CA ASP A 111 11.07 -20.04 16.61
C ASP A 111 10.03 -19.28 17.46
N ALA A 112 9.19 -20.03 18.20
CA ALA A 112 8.11 -19.48 19.00
C ALA A 112 8.59 -18.57 20.16
N ARG A 113 9.87 -18.71 20.60
CA ARG A 113 10.43 -17.86 21.66
C ARG A 113 10.82 -16.51 21.10
N GLU A 114 11.50 -16.48 19.96
CA GLU A 114 11.88 -15.26 19.26
C GLU A 114 10.62 -14.46 18.82
N VAL A 115 9.58 -15.15 18.34
CA VAL A 115 8.30 -14.50 18.02
C VAL A 115 7.70 -13.82 19.26
N ARG A 116 7.78 -14.45 20.43
CA ARG A 116 7.26 -13.88 21.67
C ARG A 116 8.03 -12.64 22.10
N ASP A 117 9.36 -12.63 21.91
CA ASP A 117 10.20 -11.47 22.23
C ASP A 117 9.97 -10.27 21.31
N LEU A 118 9.48 -10.52 20.08
CA LEU A 118 9.03 -9.46 19.17
C LEU A 118 7.67 -8.87 19.55
N LEU A 119 6.85 -9.57 20.34
CA LEU A 119 5.56 -9.08 20.81
C LEU A 119 5.75 -7.96 21.83
N SER A 120 5.69 -6.74 21.36
CA SER A 120 5.76 -5.51 22.15
C SER A 120 4.45 -4.74 22.14
N TRP A 121 4.25 -3.85 23.09
CA TRP A 121 3.11 -2.94 23.09
C TRP A 121 3.05 -2.06 21.84
N SER A 122 4.21 -1.68 21.30
CA SER A 122 4.30 -0.93 20.05
C SER A 122 3.85 -1.76 18.84
N MET A 123 4.20 -3.04 18.79
CA MET A 123 3.71 -3.95 17.75
C MET A 123 2.19 -4.15 17.84
N LEU A 124 1.66 -4.35 19.05
CA LEU A 124 0.23 -4.46 19.27
C LEU A 124 -0.50 -3.18 18.81
N ALA A 125 0.01 -2.01 19.18
CA ALA A 125 -0.56 -0.74 18.75
C ALA A 125 -0.51 -0.59 17.22
N ALA A 126 0.60 -0.95 16.57
CA ALA A 126 0.71 -0.93 15.11
C ALA A 126 -0.31 -1.86 14.44
N VAL A 127 -0.49 -3.08 14.93
CA VAL A 127 -1.49 -4.04 14.41
C VAL A 127 -2.91 -3.51 14.64
N VAL A 128 -3.21 -2.98 15.82
CA VAL A 128 -4.55 -2.42 16.08
C VAL A 128 -4.84 -1.24 15.15
N MET A 129 -3.93 -0.29 15.02
CA MET A 129 -4.14 0.92 14.22
C MET A 129 -4.05 0.66 12.71
N GLY A 130 -3.14 -0.20 12.27
CA GLY A 130 -2.86 -0.44 10.85
C GLY A 130 -3.65 -1.58 10.24
N VAL A 131 -4.12 -2.55 11.03
CA VAL A 131 -4.84 -3.73 10.54
C VAL A 131 -6.24 -3.83 11.13
N VAL A 132 -6.39 -3.84 12.47
CA VAL A 132 -7.67 -4.14 13.10
C VAL A 132 -8.69 -3.04 12.81
N LEU A 133 -8.36 -1.79 13.09
CA LEU A 133 -9.30 -0.67 12.88
C LEU A 133 -9.70 -0.51 11.39
N PRO A 134 -8.76 -0.37 10.43
CA PRO A 134 -9.14 -0.27 9.03
C PRO A 134 -9.76 -1.58 8.49
N GLY A 135 -9.33 -2.73 8.98
CA GLY A 135 -9.86 -4.04 8.59
C GLY A 135 -11.31 -4.23 9.06
N VAL A 136 -11.62 -3.91 10.31
CA VAL A 136 -12.99 -3.94 10.83
C VAL A 136 -13.87 -2.95 10.08
N TRP A 137 -13.38 -1.74 9.82
CA TRP A 137 -14.09 -0.78 8.99
C TRP A 137 -14.39 -1.35 7.61
N LEU A 138 -13.38 -1.87 6.90
CA LEU A 138 -13.52 -2.48 5.58
C LEU A 138 -14.52 -3.66 5.59
N TRP A 139 -14.43 -4.52 6.61
CA TRP A 139 -15.29 -5.69 6.72
C TRP A 139 -16.76 -5.34 6.92
N ARG A 140 -17.02 -4.29 7.69
CA ARG A 140 -18.39 -3.80 7.98
C ARG A 140 -19.04 -3.07 6.79
N GLN A 141 -18.26 -2.62 5.79
CA GLN A 141 -18.88 -1.92 4.66
C GLN A 141 -19.74 -2.87 3.83
N PRO A 142 -21.01 -2.51 3.56
CA PRO A 142 -21.83 -3.21 2.60
C PRO A 142 -21.30 -2.95 1.19
N VAL A 143 -20.99 -4.01 0.46
CA VAL A 143 -20.50 -3.91 -0.93
C VAL A 143 -21.67 -4.13 -1.87
N ARG A 144 -21.87 -3.19 -2.78
CA ARG A 144 -22.94 -3.27 -3.78
C ARG A 144 -22.66 -4.42 -4.76
N ALA A 145 -23.66 -5.28 -4.96
CA ALA A 145 -23.62 -6.28 -6.02
C ALA A 145 -23.71 -5.56 -7.38
N VAL A 146 -22.67 -5.70 -8.18
CA VAL A 146 -22.59 -5.14 -9.53
C VAL A 146 -22.34 -6.27 -10.50
N SER A 147 -23.03 -6.25 -11.65
CA SER A 147 -22.79 -7.25 -12.70
C SER A 147 -21.36 -7.16 -13.24
N ALA A 148 -20.81 -8.30 -13.67
CA ALA A 148 -19.39 -8.40 -14.02
C ALA A 148 -18.97 -7.47 -15.16
N LYS A 149 -19.78 -7.35 -16.23
CA LYS A 149 -19.43 -6.50 -17.40
C LYS A 149 -19.26 -5.03 -17.05
N PRO A 150 -20.27 -4.31 -16.48
CA PRO A 150 -20.10 -2.89 -16.15
C PRO A 150 -19.04 -2.66 -15.07
N LEU A 151 -18.85 -3.62 -14.15
CA LEU A 151 -17.78 -3.53 -13.18
C LEU A 151 -16.40 -3.60 -13.86
N LEU A 152 -16.18 -4.57 -14.75
CA LEU A 152 -14.95 -4.72 -15.50
C LEU A 152 -14.63 -3.45 -16.32
N VAL A 153 -15.60 -2.94 -17.07
CA VAL A 153 -15.43 -1.70 -17.84
C VAL A 153 -15.01 -0.55 -16.93
N ARG A 154 -15.69 -0.38 -15.80
CA ARG A 154 -15.36 0.68 -14.84
C ARG A 154 -13.97 0.49 -14.22
N GLN A 155 -13.60 -0.73 -13.83
CA GLN A 155 -12.29 -1.02 -13.26
C GLN A 155 -11.17 -0.77 -14.28
N LEU A 156 -11.36 -1.21 -15.53
CA LEU A 156 -10.40 -0.94 -16.61
C LEU A 156 -10.29 0.56 -16.92
N ALA A 157 -11.41 1.29 -16.96
CA ALA A 157 -11.40 2.74 -17.17
C ALA A 157 -10.66 3.47 -16.04
N VAL A 158 -10.94 3.12 -14.78
CA VAL A 158 -10.24 3.70 -13.61
C VAL A 158 -8.77 3.32 -13.62
N ALA A 159 -8.43 2.07 -13.93
CA ALA A 159 -7.04 1.63 -14.02
C ALA A 159 -6.28 2.35 -15.14
N LEU A 160 -6.89 2.51 -16.31
CA LEU A 160 -6.28 3.25 -17.42
C LEU A 160 -6.07 4.72 -17.05
N LEU A 161 -7.09 5.37 -16.47
CA LEU A 161 -6.97 6.76 -16.01
C LEU A 161 -5.85 6.91 -14.97
N ALA A 162 -5.82 6.03 -13.98
CA ALA A 162 -4.78 6.01 -12.94
C ALA A 162 -3.38 5.84 -13.55
N PHE A 163 -3.23 4.93 -14.50
CA PHE A 163 -1.98 4.72 -15.22
C PHE A 163 -1.53 5.97 -16.01
N LEU A 164 -2.45 6.59 -16.74
CA LEU A 164 -2.14 7.80 -17.51
C LEU A 164 -1.78 8.98 -16.59
N VAL A 165 -2.47 9.13 -15.46
CA VAL A 165 -2.13 10.14 -14.43
C VAL A 165 -0.73 9.87 -13.86
N ALA A 166 -0.43 8.62 -13.48
CA ALA A 166 0.89 8.26 -12.97
C ALA A 166 1.99 8.55 -14.01
N LEU A 167 1.76 8.19 -15.27
CA LEU A 167 2.71 8.42 -16.36
C LEU A 167 2.94 9.92 -16.62
N GLY A 168 1.87 10.71 -16.66
CA GLY A 168 1.95 12.16 -16.85
C GLY A 168 2.71 12.86 -15.72
N LEU A 169 2.37 12.54 -14.46
CA LEU A 169 3.06 13.08 -13.30
C LEU A 169 4.53 12.63 -13.25
N PHE A 170 4.80 11.36 -13.57
CA PHE A 170 6.17 10.86 -13.65
C PHE A 170 6.98 11.62 -14.70
N TRP A 171 6.41 11.86 -15.88
CA TRP A 171 7.07 12.63 -16.92
C TRP A 171 7.35 14.07 -16.49
N MET A 172 6.39 14.72 -15.85
CA MET A 172 6.55 16.10 -15.34
C MET A 172 7.60 16.21 -14.23
N SER A 173 7.70 15.19 -13.35
CA SER A 173 8.61 15.18 -12.20
C SER A 173 9.83 14.27 -12.43
N PHE A 174 10.12 13.89 -13.67
CA PHE A 174 11.14 12.89 -14.00
C PHE A 174 12.53 13.24 -13.45
N GLN A 175 12.95 14.49 -13.58
CA GLN A 175 14.27 14.92 -13.13
C GLN A 175 14.42 14.80 -11.62
N ASP A 176 13.42 15.23 -10.86
CA ASP A 176 13.41 15.19 -9.40
C ASP A 176 13.38 13.74 -8.90
N ILE A 177 12.50 12.92 -9.49
CA ILE A 177 12.38 11.50 -9.15
C ILE A 177 13.66 10.73 -9.50
N ALA A 178 14.24 10.98 -10.68
CA ALA A 178 15.48 10.35 -11.09
C ALA A 178 16.66 10.74 -10.20
N SER A 179 16.75 12.02 -9.81
CA SER A 179 17.77 12.50 -8.87
C SER A 179 17.59 11.84 -7.50
N LEU A 180 16.36 11.85 -6.96
CA LEU A 180 16.03 11.26 -5.66
C LEU A 180 16.37 9.77 -5.62
N THR A 181 15.94 8.99 -6.61
CA THR A 181 16.15 7.54 -6.65
C THR A 181 17.61 7.15 -6.93
N ARG A 182 18.36 7.98 -7.63
CA ARG A 182 19.80 7.78 -7.87
C ARG A 182 20.61 8.05 -6.61
N ASN A 183 20.30 9.14 -5.90
CA ASN A 183 21.04 9.56 -4.72
C ASN A 183 20.66 8.72 -3.49
N HIS A 184 19.41 8.29 -3.38
CA HIS A 184 18.85 7.57 -2.22
C HIS A 184 18.29 6.20 -2.63
N LYS A 185 19.20 5.28 -3.02
CA LYS A 185 18.84 3.94 -3.52
C LYS A 185 17.98 3.12 -2.55
N HIS A 186 18.10 3.36 -1.24
CA HIS A 186 17.33 2.66 -0.20
C HIS A 186 15.83 2.95 -0.28
N LEU A 187 15.43 4.14 -0.73
CA LEU A 187 14.01 4.53 -0.79
C LEU A 187 13.15 3.60 -1.65
N ARG A 188 13.71 3.07 -2.75
CA ARG A 188 12.97 2.16 -3.64
C ARG A 188 12.56 0.85 -2.97
N TYR A 189 13.30 0.42 -1.95
CA TYR A 189 13.00 -0.79 -1.18
C TYR A 189 11.99 -0.56 -0.06
N MET A 190 11.68 0.70 0.25
CA MET A 190 10.71 1.06 1.29
C MET A 190 9.27 1.10 0.79
N ILE A 191 9.05 0.97 -0.53
CA ILE A 191 7.75 1.15 -1.16
C ILE A 191 6.91 -0.13 -1.04
N ASN A 192 5.88 -0.11 -0.18
CA ASN A 192 4.97 -1.24 0.06
C ASN A 192 3.61 -1.04 -0.63
N PRO A 193 2.94 -2.12 -1.11
CA PRO A 193 3.24 -3.54 -0.92
C PRO A 193 4.22 -4.15 -1.94
N PHE A 194 4.65 -3.41 -2.98
CA PHE A 194 5.40 -4.00 -4.09
C PHE A 194 6.74 -4.60 -3.65
N ASN A 195 7.46 -3.96 -2.71
CA ASN A 195 8.68 -4.55 -2.19
C ASN A 195 8.42 -5.87 -1.46
N SER A 196 7.37 -5.93 -0.63
CA SER A 196 6.98 -7.16 0.08
C SER A 196 6.55 -8.27 -0.88
N VAL A 197 5.80 -7.95 -1.94
CA VAL A 197 5.41 -8.91 -2.99
C VAL A 197 6.66 -9.40 -3.75
N TYR A 198 7.58 -8.51 -4.09
CA TYR A 198 8.84 -8.87 -4.73
C TYR A 198 9.70 -9.78 -3.84
N ALA A 199 9.82 -9.47 -2.56
CA ALA A 199 10.54 -10.29 -1.60
C ALA A 199 9.93 -11.70 -1.45
N LEU A 200 8.59 -11.78 -1.39
CA LEU A 200 7.87 -13.07 -1.34
C LEU A 200 8.09 -13.90 -2.62
N THR A 201 8.03 -13.26 -3.80
CA THR A 201 8.25 -13.98 -5.06
C THR A 201 9.69 -14.49 -5.17
N ARG A 202 10.69 -13.73 -4.74
CA ARG A 202 12.08 -14.19 -4.70
C ARG A 202 12.26 -15.35 -3.74
N LEU A 203 11.66 -15.30 -2.57
CA LEU A 203 11.71 -16.40 -1.60
C LEU A 203 11.07 -17.67 -2.18
N ALA A 204 9.94 -17.54 -2.87
CA ALA A 204 9.23 -18.68 -3.49
C ALA A 204 10.02 -19.34 -4.64
N VAL A 205 10.83 -18.57 -5.36
CA VAL A 205 11.68 -19.06 -6.48
C VAL A 205 13.03 -19.57 -5.99
N GLY A 206 13.35 -19.44 -4.69
CA GLY A 206 14.60 -19.96 -4.10
C GLY A 206 15.84 -19.14 -4.45
N GLN A 207 15.69 -17.85 -4.72
CA GLN A 207 16.78 -16.91 -5.04
C GLN A 207 16.97 -15.87 -3.95
#